data_2975d749a1cddedf2988d70b30626b40
#
_entry.id   2975d749a1cddedf2988d70b30626b40
#
_cell.length_a   1.000
_cell.length_b   1.000
_cell.length_c   1.000
_cell.angle_alpha   90.00
_cell.angle_beta   90.00
_cell.angle_gamma   90.00
#
_symmetry.space_group_name_H-M   'P 1'
#
loop_
_entity.id
_entity.type
_entity.pdbx_description
1 polymer ?
#
loop_
_entity_poly.entity_id
_entity_poly.type
_entity_poly.pdbx_seq_one_letter_code
_entity_poly.pdbx_strand_id
1 'polypeptide(L)'
;MQPIATPELPKLIVNGNGKYKYVFTYTNAWNKEAKQSRRQKGARSVGRYVPVEGKEGCGEIFFSEEFKAEHPGLDVLRVFRYKGGRMEFKPIDDETHRVVEPQVVRRLHGGATWALNQIVGQSVIGRALKAVFPKYNIALKLLSLAYYLVIERNSSLCDYEEFAECTWLPYQRALTGSAISRMLKRISRNDVLKLLKHLSTEYRKDHGDEIREGHFWALDSTSITSYSTGITSVEYGHNKDLMEAPQTNVLLIVDQKTGELVYWRNFDGNVPDVSTVRNTIAELAAMKIDTDNVVLVTDRGYGSRANYDDLLRNGISFINNTRLNQGTSLKELVDKNYSGLLDWNNEISFINQTAVTVPIEWFYDEFPVKGKKAQRNSKKTVYAHIYFSQALHNEATANLKQRLSKFVENYNKNPKKAPDDSEQVIQNYLEKTKDGKVRISMSKVDQRLRYAGVRVLMSDAISDARECYVAYEERNQVEYAFNTLKSRLNCNRTQVESSEAWESKLMLQMIATAIAGMVRARVKSYNDGELLKKAAGTGPYRVHYDSDHKLLRGLNNVSLSSYADGWVFDEIAGKRKTLFTILGVEVPTVGQFTPAGVSDPDDEPLVAEFEAELAAIDGAEDL
;
A
#
# COMPACT_ATOMS: atom_id res chain seq x y z
N MET A 1 36.52 8.82 19.83
CA MET A 1 36.04 9.46 21.09
C MET A 1 34.52 9.33 21.13
N GLN A 2 33.93 8.84 22.21
CA GLN A 2 32.47 8.82 22.33
C GLN A 2 31.94 10.26 22.33
N PRO A 3 30.87 10.58 21.60
CA PRO A 3 30.31 11.90 21.60
C PRO A 3 29.81 12.26 22.99
N ILE A 4 30.22 13.40 23.46
CA ILE A 4 29.80 13.90 24.77
C ILE A 4 28.36 14.35 24.62
N ALA A 5 27.43 13.60 25.21
CA ALA A 5 26.03 13.97 25.25
C ALA A 5 25.88 15.33 25.93
N THR A 6 25.22 16.28 25.30
CA THR A 6 24.89 17.56 25.94
C THR A 6 23.91 17.29 27.07
N PRO A 7 24.24 17.54 28.33
CA PRO A 7 23.33 17.28 29.43
C PRO A 7 22.05 18.12 29.29
N GLU A 8 20.90 17.58 29.71
CA GLU A 8 19.67 18.35 29.84
C GLU A 8 19.85 19.43 30.91
N LEU A 9 19.97 20.67 30.49
CA LEU A 9 20.17 21.79 31.38
C LEU A 9 18.88 22.60 31.53
N PRO A 10 18.62 23.17 32.72
CA PRO A 10 17.58 24.16 32.90
C PRO A 10 17.88 25.40 32.02
N LYS A 11 16.86 26.23 31.78
CA LYS A 11 17.07 27.48 31.07
C LYS A 11 18.05 28.37 31.79
N LEU A 12 19.11 28.79 31.10
CA LEU A 12 20.18 29.61 31.63
C LEU A 12 20.16 30.99 31.03
N ILE A 13 20.63 31.97 31.81
CA ILE A 13 20.84 33.34 31.36
C ILE A 13 22.11 33.90 31.95
N VAL A 14 22.87 34.69 31.16
CA VAL A 14 24.00 35.48 31.64
C VAL A 14 23.50 36.85 32.06
N ASN A 15 23.80 37.26 33.29
CA ASN A 15 23.45 38.55 33.84
C ASN A 15 24.64 39.15 34.60
N GLY A 16 24.80 40.46 34.56
CA GLY A 16 25.86 41.20 35.28
C GLY A 16 26.32 42.42 34.51
N ASN A 17 26.62 43.48 35.26
CA ASN A 17 27.15 44.75 34.74
C ASN A 17 28.66 44.83 35.02
N GLY A 18 29.48 44.99 33.98
CA GLY A 18 30.90 45.20 34.12
C GLY A 18 31.78 43.95 33.87
N LYS A 19 32.93 43.91 34.57
CA LYS A 19 34.00 42.91 34.39
C LYS A 19 33.60 41.49 34.75
N TYR A 20 32.57 41.32 35.58
CA TYR A 20 32.11 40.02 36.05
C TYR A 20 30.65 39.76 35.64
N LYS A 21 30.42 38.70 34.88
CA LYS A 21 29.07 38.20 34.51
C LYS A 21 28.85 36.84 35.10
N TYR A 22 27.64 36.61 35.57
CA TYR A 22 27.25 35.33 36.20
C TYR A 22 26.13 34.65 35.43
N VAL A 23 26.09 33.33 35.50
CA VAL A 23 25.07 32.50 34.87
C VAL A 23 24.02 32.15 35.90
N PHE A 24 22.76 32.31 35.54
CA PHE A 24 21.62 32.02 36.42
C PHE A 24 20.66 31.06 35.72
N THR A 25 20.07 30.14 36.49
CA THR A 25 18.89 29.41 36.05
C THR A 25 17.67 30.32 36.12
N TYR A 26 16.70 30.09 35.23
CA TYR A 26 15.41 30.77 35.31
C TYR A 26 14.26 29.88 34.81
N THR A 27 13.06 30.17 35.32
CA THR A 27 11.81 29.60 34.85
C THR A 27 10.90 30.68 34.34
N ASN A 28 10.10 30.38 33.33
CA ASN A 28 9.10 31.29 32.82
C ASN A 28 7.70 30.79 33.19
N ALA A 29 6.84 31.68 33.64
CA ALA A 29 5.41 31.40 33.80
C ALA A 29 4.60 32.29 32.87
N TRP A 30 3.51 31.75 32.37
CA TRP A 30 2.58 32.51 31.57
C TRP A 30 1.75 33.45 32.43
N ASN A 31 1.87 34.76 32.18
CA ASN A 31 1.00 35.74 32.81
C ASN A 31 -0.26 35.92 31.97
N LYS A 32 -1.41 35.52 32.53
CA LYS A 32 -2.71 35.53 31.84
C LYS A 32 -3.20 36.96 31.55
N GLU A 33 -2.91 37.92 32.44
CA GLU A 33 -3.33 39.31 32.29
C GLU A 33 -2.55 40.05 31.20
N ALA A 34 -1.24 39.84 31.19
CA ALA A 34 -0.35 40.47 30.20
C ALA A 34 -0.25 39.68 28.89
N LYS A 35 -0.87 38.51 28.78
CA LYS A 35 -0.82 37.57 27.63
C LYS A 35 0.62 37.32 27.14
N GLN A 36 1.58 37.23 28.05
CA GLN A 36 3.00 37.02 27.74
C GLN A 36 3.67 36.15 28.80
N SER A 37 4.73 35.43 28.37
CA SER A 37 5.58 34.67 29.29
C SER A 37 6.51 35.62 30.07
N ARG A 38 6.44 35.59 31.40
CA ARG A 38 7.30 36.37 32.28
C ARG A 38 8.21 35.47 33.11
N ARG A 39 9.45 35.96 33.36
CA ARG A 39 10.40 35.26 34.19
C ARG A 39 9.94 35.29 35.65
N GLN A 40 9.98 34.11 36.30
CA GLN A 40 9.69 34.02 37.73
C GLN A 40 10.85 34.49 38.60
N LYS A 41 10.54 34.94 39.83
CA LYS A 41 11.52 35.24 40.87
C LYS A 41 12.11 33.90 41.38
N GLY A 42 13.42 33.84 41.63
CA GLY A 42 14.10 32.65 42.15
C GLY A 42 15.25 32.15 41.26
N ALA A 43 15.87 33.05 40.52
CA ALA A 43 17.05 32.72 39.74
C ALA A 43 18.21 32.32 40.68
N ARG A 44 18.73 31.09 40.52
CA ARG A 44 19.92 30.58 41.25
C ARG A 44 21.15 30.85 40.39
N SER A 45 22.20 31.43 40.98
CA SER A 45 23.49 31.54 40.31
C SER A 45 24.16 30.17 40.22
N VAL A 46 24.56 29.77 39.03
CA VAL A 46 25.10 28.43 38.77
C VAL A 46 26.51 28.46 38.18
N GLY A 47 27.04 29.66 37.91
CA GLY A 47 28.38 29.74 37.40
C GLY A 47 28.79 31.17 37.00
N ARG A 48 30.03 31.31 36.52
CA ARG A 48 30.64 32.55 36.06
C ARG A 48 30.86 32.49 34.55
N TYR A 49 30.53 33.59 33.87
CA TYR A 49 30.76 33.77 32.45
C TYR A 49 31.98 34.69 32.23
N VAL A 50 32.93 34.25 31.41
CA VAL A 50 34.12 35.01 31.01
C VAL A 50 34.04 35.22 29.49
N PRO A 51 33.93 36.47 29.00
CA PRO A 51 33.91 36.74 27.58
C PRO A 51 35.22 36.34 26.91
N VAL A 52 35.16 35.83 25.69
CA VAL A 52 36.34 35.59 24.85
C VAL A 52 36.68 36.87 24.10
N GLU A 53 37.91 37.34 24.22
CA GLU A 53 38.38 38.57 23.59
C GLU A 53 38.30 38.44 22.05
N GLY A 54 37.73 39.45 21.38
CA GLY A 54 37.60 39.50 19.92
C GLY A 54 36.42 38.73 19.33
N LYS A 55 35.57 38.04 20.13
CA LYS A 55 34.38 37.33 19.65
C LYS A 55 33.12 37.81 20.38
N GLU A 56 32.39 38.73 19.76
CA GLU A 56 31.15 39.26 20.33
C GLU A 56 30.13 38.13 20.57
N GLY A 57 29.55 38.08 21.77
CA GLY A 57 28.56 37.09 22.19
C GLY A 57 29.12 35.72 22.50
N CYS A 58 30.42 35.50 22.50
CA CYS A 58 31.06 34.24 22.89
C CYS A 58 31.77 34.39 24.23
N GLY A 59 31.78 33.32 25.04
CA GLY A 59 32.49 33.30 26.31
C GLY A 59 32.54 31.91 26.91
N GLU A 60 33.35 31.74 27.93
CA GLU A 60 33.48 30.53 28.70
C GLU A 60 32.61 30.59 29.96
N ILE A 61 31.91 29.53 30.27
CA ILE A 61 31.14 29.40 31.50
C ILE A 61 31.83 28.39 32.42
N PHE A 62 32.16 28.86 33.60
CA PHE A 62 32.69 28.06 34.68
C PHE A 62 31.55 27.82 35.68
N PHE A 63 30.98 26.60 35.62
CA PHE A 63 29.92 26.21 36.53
C PHE A 63 30.42 25.97 37.95
N SER A 64 29.54 26.17 38.95
CA SER A 64 29.82 25.83 40.32
C SER A 64 29.90 24.30 40.51
N GLU A 65 30.70 23.84 41.50
CA GLU A 65 30.84 22.41 41.77
C GLU A 65 29.49 21.76 42.13
N GLU A 66 28.62 22.47 42.83
CA GLU A 66 27.26 22.00 43.13
C GLU A 66 26.42 21.75 41.86
N PHE A 67 26.50 22.68 40.88
CA PHE A 67 25.75 22.52 39.66
C PHE A 67 26.31 21.41 38.74
N LYS A 68 27.62 21.22 38.76
CA LYS A 68 28.28 20.13 38.06
C LYS A 68 27.88 18.75 38.67
N ALA A 69 27.75 18.67 39.99
CA ALA A 69 27.29 17.44 40.66
C ALA A 69 25.83 17.12 40.31
N GLU A 70 24.99 18.15 40.16
CA GLU A 70 23.58 17.97 39.72
C GLU A 70 23.48 17.59 38.21
N HIS A 71 24.47 17.93 37.40
CA HIS A 71 24.49 17.72 35.94
C HIS A 71 25.83 17.10 35.50
N PRO A 72 26.01 15.78 35.62
CA PRO A 72 27.23 15.08 35.22
C PRO A 72 27.60 15.34 33.75
N GLY A 73 28.88 15.56 33.46
CA GLY A 73 29.39 15.84 32.12
C GLY A 73 29.59 17.34 31.80
N LEU A 74 29.22 18.25 32.71
CA LEU A 74 29.50 19.71 32.52
C LEU A 74 30.96 20.08 32.63
N ASP A 75 31.81 19.25 33.21
CA ASP A 75 33.25 19.48 33.34
C ASP A 75 33.96 19.61 31.99
N VAL A 76 33.39 19.02 30.96
CA VAL A 76 33.93 18.95 29.59
C VAL A 76 33.36 20.06 28.69
N LEU A 77 32.31 20.77 29.14
CA LEU A 77 31.64 21.83 28.37
C LEU A 77 31.93 23.20 28.98
N ARG A 78 32.85 23.95 28.38
CA ARG A 78 33.28 25.23 28.93
C ARG A 78 32.89 26.45 28.08
N VAL A 79 32.55 26.26 26.82
CA VAL A 79 32.28 27.38 25.91
C VAL A 79 30.86 27.39 25.38
N PHE A 80 30.30 28.61 25.39
CA PHE A 80 28.94 28.83 24.92
C PHE A 80 28.91 30.00 23.96
N ARG A 81 28.14 29.89 22.91
CA ARG A 81 27.81 30.99 22.05
C ARG A 81 26.54 31.66 22.54
N TYR A 82 26.63 32.92 22.88
CA TYR A 82 25.47 33.72 23.30
C TYR A 82 24.96 34.54 22.12
N LYS A 83 23.85 34.15 21.52
CA LYS A 83 23.23 34.85 20.41
C LYS A 83 21.74 35.07 20.71
N GLY A 84 21.29 36.33 20.74
CA GLY A 84 19.88 36.68 20.92
C GLY A 84 19.22 36.12 22.19
N GLY A 85 19.96 36.02 23.31
CA GLY A 85 19.46 35.49 24.58
C GLY A 85 19.40 33.95 24.70
N ARG A 86 19.90 33.24 23.71
CA ARG A 86 20.06 31.77 23.75
C ARG A 86 21.51 31.36 23.86
N MET A 87 21.79 30.36 24.70
CA MET A 87 23.12 29.80 24.83
C MET A 87 23.20 28.52 24.01
N GLU A 88 24.25 28.40 23.22
CA GLU A 88 24.63 27.16 22.54
C GLU A 88 25.86 26.59 23.24
N PHE A 89 25.81 25.32 23.61
CA PHE A 89 26.89 24.59 24.23
C PHE A 89 27.73 23.91 23.17
N LYS A 90 29.06 24.05 23.24
CA LYS A 90 29.99 23.39 22.33
C LYS A 90 31.16 22.80 23.08
N PRO A 91 31.67 21.64 22.69
CA PRO A 91 32.88 21.07 23.28
C PRO A 91 34.10 21.93 22.98
N ILE A 92 35.07 21.95 23.90
CA ILE A 92 36.37 22.62 23.73
C ILE A 92 37.39 21.54 23.36
N ASP A 93 38.24 21.85 22.39
CA ASP A 93 39.47 21.12 22.11
C ASP A 93 40.48 21.40 23.21
N ASP A 94 40.85 20.40 24.01
CA ASP A 94 41.73 20.50 25.17
C ASP A 94 43.17 20.96 24.82
N GLU A 95 43.65 20.70 23.59
CA GLU A 95 45.00 21.10 23.18
C GLU A 95 45.13 22.56 22.75
N THR A 96 44.06 23.12 22.16
CA THR A 96 44.09 24.46 21.56
C THR A 96 43.13 25.48 22.17
N HIS A 97 42.30 25.07 23.16
CA HIS A 97 41.18 25.85 23.71
C HIS A 97 40.23 26.42 22.65
N ARG A 98 40.17 25.77 21.50
CA ARG A 98 39.25 26.14 20.40
C ARG A 98 37.93 25.42 20.55
N VAL A 99 36.85 26.13 20.28
CA VAL A 99 35.55 25.51 20.17
C VAL A 99 35.54 24.71 18.88
N VAL A 100 35.44 23.40 19.02
CA VAL A 100 35.24 22.51 17.88
C VAL A 100 33.76 22.55 17.52
N GLU A 101 33.44 23.18 16.40
CA GLU A 101 32.09 23.08 15.84
C GLU A 101 31.97 21.70 15.18
N PRO A 102 31.04 20.85 15.63
CA PRO A 102 30.82 19.58 14.95
C PRO A 102 30.44 19.88 13.50
N GLN A 103 31.25 19.38 12.56
CA GLN A 103 30.98 19.58 11.14
C GLN A 103 29.92 18.54 10.71
N VAL A 104 28.85 19.03 10.10
CA VAL A 104 27.89 18.18 9.41
C VAL A 104 28.59 17.61 8.19
N VAL A 105 28.80 16.30 8.18
CA VAL A 105 29.41 15.58 7.05
C VAL A 105 28.39 15.45 5.92
N ARG A 106 27.15 15.12 6.26
CA ARG A 106 26.09 14.91 5.29
C ARG A 106 24.71 15.24 5.89
N ARG A 107 23.80 15.77 5.08
CA ARG A 107 22.43 16.03 5.47
C ARG A 107 21.50 15.29 4.52
N LEU A 108 20.59 14.49 5.09
CA LEU A 108 19.66 13.64 4.35
C LEU A 108 18.22 13.91 4.76
N HIS A 109 17.29 13.56 3.89
CA HIS A 109 15.88 13.42 4.21
C HIS A 109 15.66 12.15 5.02
N GLY A 110 15.09 12.22 6.22
CA GLY A 110 15.01 11.05 7.10
C GLY A 110 13.61 10.76 7.66
N GLY A 111 12.72 11.74 7.72
CA GLY A 111 11.48 11.60 8.47
C GLY A 111 10.48 10.62 7.85
N ALA A 112 10.35 10.60 6.52
CA ALA A 112 9.47 9.65 5.84
C ALA A 112 9.98 8.20 6.03
N THR A 113 11.27 7.99 5.85
CA THR A 113 11.91 6.69 6.03
C THR A 113 11.83 6.20 7.48
N TRP A 114 12.02 7.11 8.45
CA TRP A 114 11.84 6.79 9.86
C TRP A 114 10.44 6.25 10.14
N ALA A 115 9.42 6.93 9.64
CA ALA A 115 8.04 6.51 9.80
C ALA A 115 7.77 5.16 9.12
N LEU A 116 8.25 4.98 7.87
CA LEU A 116 8.09 3.72 7.14
C LEU A 116 8.82 2.56 7.84
N ASN A 117 10.01 2.78 8.39
CA ASN A 117 10.73 1.75 9.15
C ASN A 117 9.95 1.26 10.38
N GLN A 118 9.30 2.15 11.11
CA GLN A 118 8.46 1.75 12.25
C GLN A 118 7.23 0.97 11.80
N ILE A 119 6.54 1.43 10.74
CA ILE A 119 5.37 0.75 10.19
C ILE A 119 5.74 -0.66 9.71
N VAL A 120 6.80 -0.77 8.91
CA VAL A 120 7.24 -2.04 8.32
C VAL A 120 7.85 -2.96 9.36
N GLY A 121 8.61 -2.42 10.31
CA GLY A 121 9.26 -3.20 11.37
C GLY A 121 8.29 -4.03 12.22
N GLN A 122 7.06 -3.53 12.38
CA GLN A 122 5.98 -4.20 13.12
C GLN A 122 5.06 -5.04 12.22
N SER A 123 5.20 -4.95 10.90
CA SER A 123 4.31 -5.57 9.93
C SER A 123 4.68 -7.00 9.58
N VAL A 124 3.71 -7.73 9.07
CA VAL A 124 3.88 -9.07 8.48
C VAL A 124 4.96 -9.06 7.38
N ILE A 125 4.97 -8.03 6.53
CA ILE A 125 5.90 -7.94 5.41
C ILE A 125 7.35 -7.75 5.87
N GLY A 126 7.58 -6.98 6.94
CA GLY A 126 8.92 -6.79 7.50
C GLY A 126 9.50 -8.08 8.09
N ARG A 127 8.66 -8.87 8.78
CA ARG A 127 9.07 -10.18 9.32
C ARG A 127 9.34 -11.19 8.22
N ALA A 128 8.46 -11.26 7.21
CA ALA A 128 8.60 -12.18 6.09
C ALA A 128 9.87 -11.90 5.25
N LEU A 129 10.17 -10.65 4.97
CA LEU A 129 11.39 -10.27 4.23
C LEU A 129 12.67 -10.69 4.96
N LYS A 130 12.75 -10.47 6.28
CA LYS A 130 13.89 -10.90 7.09
C LYS A 130 14.05 -12.42 7.11
N ALA A 131 12.94 -13.17 7.13
CA ALA A 131 12.97 -14.63 7.11
C ALA A 131 13.43 -15.21 5.78
N VAL A 132 13.03 -14.60 4.65
CA VAL A 132 13.34 -15.11 3.31
C VAL A 132 14.74 -14.68 2.87
N PHE A 133 15.15 -13.46 3.21
CA PHE A 133 16.43 -12.87 2.77
C PHE A 133 17.34 -12.53 3.94
N PRO A 134 17.88 -13.53 4.68
CA PRO A 134 18.70 -13.29 5.85
C PRO A 134 20.14 -12.85 5.51
N LYS A 135 20.56 -13.00 4.24
CA LYS A 135 21.94 -12.74 3.78
C LYS A 135 22.02 -11.55 2.82
N TYR A 136 23.22 -10.96 2.71
CA TYR A 136 23.58 -9.94 1.72
C TYR A 136 22.72 -8.68 1.73
N ASN A 137 22.14 -8.36 2.88
CA ASN A 137 21.28 -7.18 3.04
C ASN A 137 20.17 -7.07 1.98
N ILE A 138 19.78 -8.18 1.33
CA ILE A 138 18.74 -8.16 0.27
C ILE A 138 17.43 -7.60 0.79
N ALA A 139 17.01 -7.97 2.01
CA ALA A 139 15.81 -7.42 2.62
C ALA A 139 15.89 -5.89 2.77
N LEU A 140 17.04 -5.35 3.21
CA LEU A 140 17.24 -3.91 3.36
C LEU A 140 17.29 -3.19 2.01
N LYS A 141 17.90 -3.80 0.99
CA LYS A 141 17.91 -3.29 -0.39
C LYS A 141 16.50 -3.23 -0.96
N LEU A 142 15.72 -4.30 -0.81
CA LEU A 142 14.32 -4.36 -1.25
C LEU A 142 13.45 -3.32 -0.53
N LEU A 143 13.63 -3.15 0.79
CA LEU A 143 12.91 -2.13 1.54
C LEU A 143 13.29 -0.72 1.08
N SER A 144 14.56 -0.45 0.83
CA SER A 144 15.03 0.86 0.33
C SER A 144 14.43 1.19 -1.03
N LEU A 145 14.41 0.23 -1.95
CA LEU A 145 13.76 0.37 -3.25
C LEU A 145 12.24 0.53 -3.13
N ALA A 146 11.60 -0.21 -2.23
CA ALA A 146 10.16 -0.07 -1.98
C ALA A 146 9.81 1.30 -1.40
N TYR A 147 10.64 1.85 -0.50
CA TYR A 147 10.45 3.19 0.04
C TYR A 147 10.61 4.26 -1.03
N TYR A 148 11.58 4.10 -1.94
CA TYR A 148 11.70 4.95 -3.11
C TYR A 148 10.40 4.96 -3.95
N LEU A 149 9.86 3.78 -4.29
CA LEU A 149 8.61 3.68 -5.04
C LEU A 149 7.44 4.38 -4.32
N VAL A 150 7.36 4.24 -2.99
CA VAL A 150 6.28 4.82 -2.18
C VAL A 150 6.41 6.34 -2.02
N ILE A 151 7.63 6.86 -1.84
CA ILE A 151 7.89 8.29 -1.59
C ILE A 151 7.86 9.06 -2.90
N GLU A 152 8.59 8.61 -3.93
CA GLU A 152 8.72 9.33 -5.21
C GLU A 152 7.58 9.04 -6.19
N ARG A 153 6.87 7.92 -6.02
CA ARG A 153 5.82 7.47 -6.93
C ARG A 153 6.31 7.31 -8.37
N ASN A 154 7.53 6.86 -8.51
CA ASN A 154 8.18 6.60 -9.78
C ASN A 154 8.56 5.12 -9.86
N SER A 155 8.10 4.43 -10.91
CA SER A 155 8.40 3.01 -11.14
C SER A 155 9.75 2.79 -11.85
N SER A 156 10.37 3.85 -12.36
CA SER A 156 11.71 3.81 -12.94
C SER A 156 12.74 3.65 -11.82
N LEU A 157 13.49 2.57 -11.83
CA LEU A 157 14.56 2.33 -10.85
C LEU A 157 15.88 3.02 -11.26
N CYS A 158 15.94 3.67 -12.42
CA CYS A 158 17.11 4.40 -12.88
C CYS A 158 17.43 5.62 -12.02
N ASP A 159 16.38 6.24 -11.46
CA ASP A 159 16.50 7.47 -10.67
C ASP A 159 16.73 7.19 -9.16
N TYR A 160 16.83 5.89 -8.80
CA TYR A 160 17.01 5.49 -7.40
C TYR A 160 18.34 5.97 -6.81
N GLU A 161 19.42 5.97 -7.57
CA GLU A 161 20.75 6.36 -7.10
C GLU A 161 20.75 7.80 -6.59
N GLU A 162 20.19 8.73 -7.36
CA GLU A 162 20.04 10.15 -6.98
C GLU A 162 19.15 10.31 -5.73
N PHE A 163 18.05 9.57 -5.66
CA PHE A 163 17.20 9.56 -4.46
C PHE A 163 17.95 9.05 -3.23
N ALA A 164 18.73 7.98 -3.36
CA ALA A 164 19.48 7.38 -2.27
C ALA A 164 20.61 8.28 -1.76
N GLU A 165 21.18 9.14 -2.62
CA GLU A 165 22.17 10.13 -2.22
C GLU A 165 21.61 11.18 -1.27
N CYS A 166 20.33 11.51 -1.39
CA CYS A 166 19.67 12.56 -0.62
C CYS A 166 18.82 12.03 0.54
N THR A 167 18.59 10.71 0.62
CA THR A 167 17.61 10.12 1.55
C THR A 167 18.28 9.08 2.45
N TRP A 168 17.98 9.14 3.73
CA TRP A 168 18.36 8.09 4.67
C TRP A 168 17.46 6.87 4.44
N LEU A 169 18.07 5.71 4.15
CA LEU A 169 17.39 4.48 3.74
C LEU A 169 17.81 3.31 4.62
N PRO A 170 17.03 2.21 4.69
CA PRO A 170 17.44 0.99 5.39
C PRO A 170 18.79 0.44 4.92
N TYR A 171 19.06 0.48 3.61
CA TYR A 171 20.36 0.18 3.04
C TYR A 171 21.09 1.49 2.72
N GLN A 172 22.20 1.74 3.39
CA GLN A 172 22.88 3.04 3.41
C GLN A 172 23.77 3.34 2.19
N ARG A 173 24.06 2.34 1.37
CA ARG A 173 24.86 2.54 0.15
C ARG A 173 23.94 2.81 -1.04
N ALA A 174 24.31 3.71 -1.91
CA ALA A 174 23.61 3.90 -3.18
C ALA A 174 23.79 2.64 -4.05
N LEU A 175 22.70 2.22 -4.69
CA LEU A 175 22.71 1.12 -5.65
C LEU A 175 22.60 1.71 -7.05
N THR A 176 23.57 1.41 -7.90
CA THR A 176 23.49 1.76 -9.32
C THR A 176 22.40 0.96 -10.02
N GLY A 177 21.88 1.46 -11.13
CA GLY A 177 20.87 0.75 -11.92
C GLY A 177 21.33 -0.65 -12.34
N SER A 178 22.63 -0.84 -12.64
CA SER A 178 23.21 -2.15 -12.96
C SER A 178 23.24 -3.09 -11.75
N ALA A 179 23.57 -2.59 -10.55
CA ALA A 179 23.54 -3.39 -9.33
C ALA A 179 22.11 -3.82 -8.97
N ILE A 180 21.11 -2.93 -9.14
CA ILE A 180 19.70 -3.26 -8.95
C ILE A 180 19.27 -4.34 -9.96
N SER A 181 19.63 -4.20 -11.23
CA SER A 181 19.28 -5.18 -12.27
C SER A 181 19.87 -6.56 -11.96
N ARG A 182 21.16 -6.64 -11.58
CA ARG A 182 21.79 -7.90 -11.17
C ARG A 182 21.12 -8.50 -9.94
N MET A 183 20.81 -7.71 -8.92
CA MET A 183 20.10 -8.19 -7.73
C MET A 183 18.73 -8.77 -8.09
N LEU A 184 17.94 -8.08 -8.89
CA LEU A 184 16.61 -8.54 -9.30
C LEU A 184 16.67 -9.85 -10.09
N LYS A 185 17.63 -10.01 -11.00
CA LYS A 185 17.83 -11.26 -11.76
C LYS A 185 18.20 -12.47 -10.87
N ARG A 186 18.76 -12.25 -9.69
CA ARG A 186 19.14 -13.33 -8.74
C ARG A 186 18.02 -13.79 -7.84
N ILE A 187 16.99 -12.97 -7.63
CA ILE A 187 15.82 -13.37 -6.86
C ILE A 187 15.02 -14.35 -7.71
N SER A 188 14.99 -15.60 -7.28
CA SER A 188 14.31 -16.66 -8.00
C SER A 188 12.80 -16.67 -7.75
N ARG A 189 12.04 -17.31 -8.66
CA ARG A 189 10.61 -17.61 -8.43
C ARG A 189 10.41 -18.35 -7.10
N ASN A 190 11.32 -19.22 -6.70
CA ASN A 190 11.24 -19.93 -5.43
C ASN A 190 11.32 -18.99 -4.22
N ASP A 191 12.10 -17.91 -4.31
CA ASP A 191 12.16 -16.92 -3.23
C ASP A 191 10.86 -16.10 -3.14
N VAL A 192 10.24 -15.79 -4.27
CA VAL A 192 8.90 -15.19 -4.31
C VAL A 192 7.87 -16.12 -3.65
N LEU A 193 7.88 -17.41 -3.96
CA LEU A 193 6.98 -18.39 -3.35
C LEU A 193 7.22 -18.55 -1.84
N LYS A 194 8.48 -18.54 -1.40
CA LYS A 194 8.83 -18.51 0.03
C LYS A 194 8.28 -17.25 0.71
N LEU A 195 8.42 -16.09 0.07
CA LEU A 195 7.89 -14.83 0.61
C LEU A 195 6.36 -14.90 0.77
N LEU A 196 5.64 -15.35 -0.25
CA LEU A 196 4.19 -15.54 -0.20
C LEU A 196 3.77 -16.49 0.93
N LYS A 197 4.50 -17.61 1.10
CA LYS A 197 4.25 -18.55 2.18
C LYS A 197 4.48 -17.92 3.57
N HIS A 198 5.58 -17.17 3.74
CA HIS A 198 5.87 -16.49 5.00
C HIS A 198 4.83 -15.39 5.28
N LEU A 199 4.42 -14.62 4.27
CA LEU A 199 3.35 -13.64 4.42
C LEU A 199 2.08 -14.28 4.95
N SER A 200 1.62 -15.37 4.33
CA SER A 200 0.42 -16.10 4.79
C SER A 200 0.58 -16.64 6.21
N THR A 201 1.76 -17.19 6.55
CA THR A 201 2.02 -17.74 7.89
C THR A 201 2.02 -16.65 8.97
N GLU A 202 2.69 -15.54 8.71
CA GLU A 202 2.77 -14.42 9.65
C GLU A 202 1.42 -13.70 9.79
N TYR A 203 0.68 -13.56 8.68
CA TYR A 203 -0.67 -13.03 8.68
C TYR A 203 -1.59 -13.83 9.61
N ARG A 204 -1.56 -15.17 9.51
CA ARG A 204 -2.35 -16.03 10.38
C ARG A 204 -1.95 -15.98 11.85
N LYS A 205 -0.69 -15.73 12.18
CA LYS A 205 -0.26 -15.52 13.58
C LYS A 205 -0.88 -14.25 14.16
N ASP A 206 -0.94 -13.19 13.36
CA ASP A 206 -1.47 -11.90 13.81
C ASP A 206 -3.01 -11.89 13.90
N HIS A 207 -3.70 -12.65 13.03
CA HIS A 207 -5.16 -12.62 12.87
C HIS A 207 -5.87 -13.97 13.16
N GLY A 208 -5.22 -14.90 13.84
CA GLY A 208 -5.70 -16.28 14.02
C GLY A 208 -7.09 -16.42 14.63
N ASP A 209 -7.49 -15.55 15.54
CA ASP A 209 -8.81 -15.59 16.17
C ASP A 209 -9.90 -15.05 15.23
N GLU A 210 -9.59 -14.05 14.42
CA GLU A 210 -10.50 -13.49 13.44
C GLU A 210 -10.75 -14.45 12.27
N ILE A 211 -9.76 -15.28 11.91
CA ILE A 211 -9.84 -16.29 10.84
C ILE A 211 -10.89 -17.36 11.15
N ARG A 212 -11.15 -17.64 12.42
CA ARG A 212 -12.17 -18.63 12.83
C ARG A 212 -13.60 -18.18 12.51
N GLU A 213 -13.83 -16.89 12.35
CA GLU A 213 -15.15 -16.32 12.05
C GLU A 213 -15.45 -16.23 10.54
N GLY A 214 -14.49 -16.58 9.68
CA GLY A 214 -14.57 -16.49 8.22
C GLY A 214 -13.80 -15.31 7.65
N HIS A 215 -12.91 -15.61 6.70
CA HIS A 215 -12.07 -14.61 6.01
C HIS A 215 -12.52 -14.41 4.59
N PHE A 216 -12.74 -13.17 4.20
CA PHE A 216 -13.11 -12.80 2.83
C PHE A 216 -11.88 -12.29 2.08
N TRP A 217 -11.50 -13.01 1.03
CA TRP A 217 -10.40 -12.66 0.14
C TRP A 217 -10.93 -12.18 -1.20
N ALA A 218 -10.67 -10.94 -1.54
CA ALA A 218 -10.98 -10.40 -2.85
C ALA A 218 -9.92 -10.83 -3.87
N LEU A 219 -10.35 -11.48 -4.96
CA LEU A 219 -9.50 -11.86 -6.08
C LEU A 219 -9.91 -11.06 -7.32
N ASP A 220 -8.92 -10.45 -7.95
CA ASP A 220 -9.06 -9.83 -9.27
C ASP A 220 -7.72 -9.77 -9.99
N SER A 221 -7.70 -9.37 -11.26
CA SER A 221 -6.50 -9.22 -12.06
C SER A 221 -6.47 -7.87 -12.77
N THR A 222 -5.27 -7.45 -13.16
CA THR A 222 -5.07 -6.24 -13.97
C THR A 222 -4.04 -6.48 -15.06
N SER A 223 -4.08 -5.68 -16.12
CA SER A 223 -3.10 -5.73 -17.21
C SER A 223 -1.96 -4.76 -16.94
N ILE A 224 -0.73 -5.19 -17.15
CA ILE A 224 0.47 -4.34 -17.12
C ILE A 224 1.07 -4.34 -18.52
N THR A 225 1.14 -3.17 -19.14
CA THR A 225 1.66 -3.02 -20.51
C THR A 225 3.17 -3.26 -20.57
N SER A 226 3.62 -3.95 -21.61
CA SER A 226 5.04 -4.16 -21.89
C SER A 226 5.30 -4.27 -23.38
N TYR A 227 6.40 -3.70 -23.83
CA TYR A 227 6.91 -3.87 -25.19
C TYR A 227 8.18 -4.72 -25.22
N SER A 228 8.55 -5.34 -24.10
CA SER A 228 9.70 -6.21 -24.01
C SER A 228 9.45 -7.52 -24.76
N THR A 229 10.40 -7.92 -25.59
CA THR A 229 10.41 -9.21 -26.28
C THR A 229 11.06 -10.33 -25.45
N GLY A 230 11.77 -9.98 -24.37
CA GLY A 230 12.41 -10.94 -23.48
C GLY A 230 11.54 -11.42 -22.31
N ILE A 231 10.33 -10.86 -22.15
CA ILE A 231 9.37 -11.32 -21.14
C ILE A 231 8.38 -12.28 -21.81
N THR A 232 8.48 -13.56 -21.48
CA THR A 232 7.68 -14.62 -22.12
C THR A 232 6.18 -14.51 -21.85
N SER A 233 5.76 -13.86 -20.77
CA SER A 233 4.35 -13.67 -20.43
C SER A 233 3.70 -12.46 -21.13
N VAL A 234 4.46 -11.72 -21.94
CA VAL A 234 3.93 -10.56 -22.68
C VAL A 234 3.27 -11.03 -23.96
N GLU A 235 1.97 -10.84 -24.03
CA GLU A 235 1.12 -11.27 -25.15
C GLU A 235 0.02 -10.24 -25.42
N TYR A 236 -0.51 -10.24 -26.65
CA TYR A 236 -1.72 -9.49 -26.96
C TYR A 236 -2.94 -10.21 -26.41
N GLY A 237 -3.78 -9.51 -25.67
CA GLY A 237 -4.99 -10.03 -25.07
C GLY A 237 -6.01 -8.94 -24.76
N HIS A 238 -7.04 -9.29 -23.98
CA HIS A 238 -8.01 -8.31 -23.52
C HIS A 238 -7.37 -7.36 -22.51
N ASN A 239 -7.02 -6.15 -22.95
CA ASN A 239 -6.42 -5.14 -22.10
C ASN A 239 -7.49 -4.42 -21.27
N LYS A 240 -7.36 -4.49 -19.95
CA LYS A 240 -8.31 -3.87 -19.01
C LYS A 240 -8.27 -2.33 -19.03
N ASP A 241 -7.19 -1.74 -19.56
CA ASP A 241 -7.04 -0.30 -19.73
C ASP A 241 -7.53 0.18 -21.11
N LEU A 242 -8.16 -0.71 -21.90
CA LEU A 242 -8.68 -0.45 -23.25
C LEU A 242 -7.58 0.01 -24.24
N MET A 243 -6.34 -0.37 -24.02
CA MET A 243 -5.22 -0.07 -24.90
C MET A 243 -4.93 -1.27 -25.81
N GLU A 244 -4.71 -1.02 -27.10
CA GLU A 244 -4.21 -2.03 -28.04
C GLU A 244 -2.69 -2.17 -27.90
N ALA A 245 -2.24 -2.82 -26.82
CA ALA A 245 -0.83 -3.00 -26.51
C ALA A 245 -0.57 -4.40 -25.94
N PRO A 246 0.64 -4.97 -26.18
CA PRO A 246 1.03 -6.21 -25.53
C PRO A 246 1.15 -6.00 -24.04
N GLN A 247 0.81 -7.02 -23.27
CA GLN A 247 0.65 -6.95 -21.83
C GLN A 247 0.97 -8.26 -21.15
N THR A 248 1.15 -8.20 -19.86
CA THR A 248 1.08 -9.33 -18.95
C THR A 248 -0.06 -9.10 -17.96
N ASN A 249 -0.68 -10.15 -17.44
CA ASN A 249 -1.78 -10.05 -16.48
C ASN A 249 -1.28 -10.37 -15.07
N VAL A 250 -1.60 -9.49 -14.13
CA VAL A 250 -1.24 -9.65 -12.71
C VAL A 250 -2.49 -9.89 -11.91
N LEU A 251 -2.59 -11.06 -11.28
CA LEU A 251 -3.65 -11.43 -10.36
C LEU A 251 -3.22 -11.10 -8.93
N LEU A 252 -4.12 -10.51 -8.16
CA LEU A 252 -3.96 -10.25 -6.72
C LEU A 252 -5.04 -10.95 -5.91
N ILE A 253 -4.68 -11.38 -4.72
CA ILE A 253 -5.61 -11.71 -3.65
C ILE A 253 -5.32 -10.78 -2.49
N VAL A 254 -6.36 -10.10 -2.00
CA VAL A 254 -6.29 -9.11 -0.92
C VAL A 254 -7.33 -9.49 0.13
N ASP A 255 -6.96 -9.43 1.39
CA ASP A 255 -7.93 -9.57 2.47
C ASP A 255 -8.87 -8.36 2.50
N GLN A 256 -10.18 -8.60 2.54
CA GLN A 256 -11.18 -7.53 2.45
C GLN A 256 -11.24 -6.66 3.71
N LYS A 257 -10.99 -7.24 4.88
CA LYS A 257 -11.09 -6.54 6.17
C LYS A 257 -9.88 -5.66 6.42
N THR A 258 -8.67 -6.19 6.20
CA THR A 258 -7.41 -5.50 6.49
C THR A 258 -6.86 -4.73 5.29
N GLY A 259 -7.23 -5.10 4.07
CA GLY A 259 -6.62 -4.60 2.84
C GLY A 259 -5.21 -5.13 2.60
N GLU A 260 -4.76 -6.11 3.38
CA GLU A 260 -3.43 -6.70 3.25
C GLU A 260 -3.35 -7.63 2.03
N LEU A 261 -2.18 -7.61 1.40
CA LEU A 261 -1.89 -8.44 0.24
C LEU A 261 -1.57 -9.88 0.68
N VAL A 262 -2.40 -10.83 0.26
CA VAL A 262 -2.27 -12.26 0.60
C VAL A 262 -1.44 -13.01 -0.44
N TYR A 263 -1.69 -12.73 -1.72
CA TYR A 263 -1.07 -13.47 -2.83
C TYR A 263 -1.05 -12.65 -4.11
N TRP A 264 -0.05 -12.91 -4.97
CA TRP A 264 -0.01 -12.39 -6.34
C TRP A 264 0.61 -13.39 -7.29
N ARG A 265 0.21 -13.28 -8.54
CA ARG A 265 0.78 -14.09 -9.63
C ARG A 265 0.76 -13.33 -10.95
N ASN A 266 1.82 -13.54 -11.73
CA ASN A 266 1.90 -13.10 -13.11
C ASN A 266 1.36 -14.20 -14.04
N PHE A 267 0.54 -13.82 -15.02
CA PHE A 267 0.01 -14.68 -16.07
C PHE A 267 0.29 -14.06 -17.44
N ASP A 268 0.28 -14.90 -18.47
CA ASP A 268 0.41 -14.43 -19.84
C ASP A 268 -0.75 -13.50 -20.21
N GLY A 269 -0.45 -12.47 -21.01
CA GLY A 269 -1.40 -11.40 -21.33
C GLY A 269 -2.65 -11.87 -22.08
N ASN A 270 -2.59 -13.02 -22.74
CA ASN A 270 -3.71 -13.63 -23.47
C ASN A 270 -4.56 -14.60 -22.63
N VAL A 271 -4.14 -14.91 -21.38
CA VAL A 271 -4.88 -15.86 -20.52
C VAL A 271 -6.17 -15.22 -20.01
N PRO A 272 -7.34 -15.83 -20.28
CA PRO A 272 -8.61 -15.32 -19.75
C PRO A 272 -8.69 -15.44 -18.22
N ASP A 273 -9.30 -14.48 -17.56
CA ASP A 273 -9.47 -14.44 -16.09
C ASP A 273 -10.07 -15.74 -15.53
N VAL A 274 -11.06 -16.32 -16.21
CA VAL A 274 -11.71 -17.57 -15.79
C VAL A 274 -10.75 -18.75 -15.65
N SER A 275 -9.68 -18.78 -16.43
CA SER A 275 -8.66 -19.84 -16.41
C SER A 275 -7.63 -19.67 -15.29
N THR A 276 -7.50 -18.49 -14.72
CA THR A 276 -6.49 -18.20 -13.69
C THR A 276 -6.84 -18.77 -12.32
N VAL A 277 -8.13 -18.93 -12.01
CA VAL A 277 -8.62 -19.39 -10.71
C VAL A 277 -8.08 -20.79 -10.37
N ARG A 278 -8.21 -21.73 -11.29
CA ARG A 278 -7.74 -23.12 -11.10
C ARG A 278 -6.24 -23.18 -10.83
N ASN A 279 -5.45 -22.44 -11.61
CA ASN A 279 -4.01 -22.38 -11.44
C ASN A 279 -3.62 -21.74 -10.09
N THR A 280 -4.34 -20.72 -9.67
CA THR A 280 -4.14 -20.06 -8.39
C THR A 280 -4.44 -21.00 -7.23
N ILE A 281 -5.57 -21.70 -7.25
CA ILE A 281 -5.93 -22.70 -6.22
C ILE A 281 -4.86 -23.80 -6.14
N ALA A 282 -4.41 -24.33 -7.28
CA ALA A 282 -3.39 -25.37 -7.32
C ALA A 282 -2.05 -24.89 -6.72
N GLU A 283 -1.65 -23.65 -6.98
CA GLU A 283 -0.41 -23.07 -6.42
C GLU A 283 -0.56 -22.79 -4.92
N LEU A 284 -1.69 -22.26 -4.45
CA LEU A 284 -1.97 -22.08 -3.03
C LEU A 284 -1.87 -23.42 -2.27
N ALA A 285 -2.47 -24.47 -2.83
CA ALA A 285 -2.40 -25.83 -2.26
C ALA A 285 -0.97 -26.39 -2.28
N ALA A 286 -0.21 -26.22 -3.38
CA ALA A 286 1.18 -26.66 -3.50
C ALA A 286 2.10 -25.95 -2.50
N MET A 287 1.88 -24.67 -2.24
CA MET A 287 2.61 -23.90 -1.23
C MET A 287 2.16 -24.20 0.20
N LYS A 288 1.08 -24.99 0.36
CA LYS A 288 0.45 -25.22 1.67
C LYS A 288 0.05 -23.91 2.35
N ILE A 289 -0.45 -22.97 1.59
CA ILE A 289 -1.13 -21.81 2.13
C ILE A 289 -2.44 -22.31 2.71
N ASP A 290 -2.67 -21.99 3.97
CA ASP A 290 -3.88 -22.40 4.65
C ASP A 290 -5.07 -21.59 4.15
N THR A 291 -6.06 -22.26 3.59
CA THR A 291 -7.29 -21.69 3.04
C THR A 291 -8.53 -22.09 3.85
N ASP A 292 -8.35 -22.64 5.05
CA ASP A 292 -9.46 -23.00 5.92
C ASP A 292 -10.27 -21.76 6.31
N ASN A 293 -11.59 -21.87 6.23
CA ASN A 293 -12.55 -20.78 6.49
C ASN A 293 -12.42 -19.55 5.57
N VAL A 294 -11.74 -19.69 4.42
CA VAL A 294 -11.64 -18.63 3.43
C VAL A 294 -12.87 -18.61 2.53
N VAL A 295 -13.42 -17.42 2.32
CA VAL A 295 -14.43 -17.13 1.30
C VAL A 295 -13.78 -16.29 0.20
N LEU A 296 -13.64 -16.87 -0.99
CA LEU A 296 -13.05 -16.18 -2.14
C LEU A 296 -14.11 -15.34 -2.86
N VAL A 297 -13.92 -14.03 -2.90
CA VAL A 297 -14.85 -13.09 -3.53
C VAL A 297 -14.30 -12.65 -4.88
N THR A 298 -15.05 -12.91 -5.94
CA THR A 298 -14.59 -12.72 -7.32
C THR A 298 -15.62 -12.01 -8.18
N ASP A 299 -15.14 -11.31 -9.22
CA ASP A 299 -16.00 -10.63 -10.17
C ASP A 299 -16.53 -11.60 -11.26
N ARG A 300 -17.38 -11.06 -12.10
CA ARG A 300 -18.09 -11.72 -13.20
C ARG A 300 -17.17 -12.47 -14.18
N GLY A 301 -15.92 -12.02 -14.34
CA GLY A 301 -14.92 -12.64 -15.21
C GLY A 301 -14.50 -14.03 -14.77
N TYR A 302 -14.60 -14.35 -13.49
CA TYR A 302 -14.08 -15.57 -12.88
C TYR A 302 -15.13 -16.69 -12.71
N GLY A 303 -16.42 -16.37 -12.86
CA GLY A 303 -17.49 -17.32 -12.66
C GLY A 303 -17.53 -18.39 -13.75
N SER A 304 -17.42 -19.65 -13.36
CA SER A 304 -17.73 -20.82 -14.18
C SER A 304 -18.04 -22.01 -13.31
N ARG A 305 -18.81 -22.97 -13.85
CA ARG A 305 -19.11 -24.21 -13.12
C ARG A 305 -17.82 -24.93 -12.69
N ALA A 306 -16.85 -25.02 -13.58
CA ALA A 306 -15.57 -25.67 -13.29
C ALA A 306 -14.80 -24.99 -12.14
N ASN A 307 -14.81 -23.65 -12.08
CA ASN A 307 -14.17 -22.92 -10.99
C ASN A 307 -14.89 -23.14 -9.65
N TYR A 308 -16.23 -23.16 -9.64
CA TYR A 308 -16.98 -23.47 -8.42
C TYR A 308 -16.71 -24.88 -7.93
N ASP A 309 -16.69 -25.87 -8.85
CA ASP A 309 -16.35 -27.26 -8.51
C ASP A 309 -14.93 -27.36 -7.94
N ASP A 310 -13.96 -26.64 -8.51
CA ASP A 310 -12.57 -26.63 -8.02
C ASP A 310 -12.43 -25.95 -6.66
N LEU A 311 -13.14 -24.85 -6.39
CA LEU A 311 -13.19 -24.20 -5.09
C LEU A 311 -13.77 -25.14 -4.03
N LEU A 312 -14.93 -25.72 -4.28
CA LEU A 312 -15.59 -26.63 -3.36
C LEU A 312 -14.75 -27.89 -3.07
N ARG A 313 -14.05 -28.45 -4.07
CA ARG A 313 -13.11 -29.57 -3.89
C ARG A 313 -11.95 -29.25 -2.97
N ASN A 314 -11.50 -28.01 -2.98
CA ASN A 314 -10.40 -27.55 -2.14
C ASN A 314 -10.87 -26.95 -0.81
N GLY A 315 -12.15 -27.06 -0.47
CA GLY A 315 -12.71 -26.54 0.78
C GLY A 315 -12.74 -25.00 0.86
N ILE A 316 -12.59 -24.32 -0.26
CA ILE A 316 -12.64 -22.86 -0.35
C ILE A 316 -14.06 -22.45 -0.69
N SER A 317 -14.69 -21.69 0.19
CA SER A 317 -16.00 -21.10 -0.06
C SER A 317 -15.89 -19.89 -0.99
N PHE A 318 -17.00 -19.48 -1.60
CA PHE A 318 -16.95 -18.41 -2.59
C PHE A 318 -18.17 -17.48 -2.55
N ILE A 319 -17.95 -16.25 -3.05
CA ILE A 319 -18.97 -15.34 -3.56
C ILE A 319 -18.53 -14.90 -4.95
N ASN A 320 -19.38 -15.08 -5.94
CA ASN A 320 -19.08 -14.69 -7.31
C ASN A 320 -20.25 -13.98 -7.98
N ASN A 321 -19.97 -12.85 -8.65
CA ASN A 321 -20.91 -12.20 -9.54
C ASN A 321 -20.98 -13.00 -10.85
N THR A 322 -22.12 -13.63 -11.12
CA THR A 322 -22.24 -14.59 -12.21
C THR A 322 -22.92 -13.97 -13.44
N ARG A 323 -22.41 -14.29 -14.63
CA ARG A 323 -23.03 -13.85 -15.89
C ARG A 323 -24.30 -14.66 -16.16
N LEU A 324 -25.41 -14.02 -16.45
CA LEU A 324 -26.66 -14.66 -16.82
C LEU A 324 -26.55 -15.56 -18.08
N ASN A 325 -25.54 -15.33 -18.92
CA ASN A 325 -25.30 -16.12 -20.14
C ASN A 325 -24.56 -17.43 -19.90
N GLN A 326 -24.10 -17.69 -18.67
CA GLN A 326 -23.40 -18.92 -18.30
C GLN A 326 -24.39 -20.05 -18.01
N GLY A 327 -25.14 -20.46 -19.03
CA GLY A 327 -26.08 -21.55 -18.97
C GLY A 327 -27.55 -21.10 -18.99
N THR A 328 -28.41 -21.93 -19.56
CA THR A 328 -29.85 -21.69 -19.59
C THR A 328 -30.49 -21.67 -18.21
N SER A 329 -29.92 -22.40 -17.25
CA SER A 329 -30.48 -22.58 -15.91
C SER A 329 -30.56 -21.27 -15.07
N LEU A 330 -29.60 -20.33 -15.20
CA LEU A 330 -29.65 -19.09 -14.44
C LEU A 330 -30.71 -18.10 -14.96
N LYS A 331 -30.92 -18.05 -16.29
CA LYS A 331 -32.01 -17.25 -16.87
C LYS A 331 -33.37 -17.78 -16.44
N GLU A 332 -33.55 -19.13 -16.51
CA GLU A 332 -34.77 -19.76 -16.04
C GLU A 332 -35.02 -19.54 -14.54
N LEU A 333 -33.95 -19.51 -13.74
CA LEU A 333 -34.05 -19.21 -12.32
C LEU A 333 -34.51 -17.77 -12.08
N VAL A 334 -33.95 -16.80 -12.81
CA VAL A 334 -34.39 -15.40 -12.77
C VAL A 334 -35.84 -15.28 -13.21
N ASP A 335 -36.22 -15.93 -14.32
CA ASP A 335 -37.59 -15.88 -14.85
C ASP A 335 -38.63 -16.45 -13.87
N LYS A 336 -38.33 -17.57 -13.22
CA LYS A 336 -39.20 -18.18 -12.20
C LYS A 336 -39.40 -17.27 -10.98
N ASN A 337 -38.43 -16.45 -10.64
CA ASN A 337 -38.46 -15.58 -9.46
C ASN A 337 -38.69 -14.09 -9.81
N TYR A 338 -39.02 -13.79 -11.06
CA TYR A 338 -39.10 -12.41 -11.55
C TYR A 338 -40.18 -11.58 -10.81
N SER A 339 -41.31 -12.17 -10.45
CA SER A 339 -42.35 -11.48 -9.66
C SER A 339 -41.86 -11.05 -8.29
N GLY A 340 -41.03 -11.88 -7.65
CA GLY A 340 -40.43 -11.55 -6.37
C GLY A 340 -39.43 -10.40 -6.46
N LEU A 341 -38.78 -10.22 -7.64
CA LEU A 341 -37.88 -9.10 -7.88
C LEU A 341 -38.61 -7.76 -8.05
N LEU A 342 -39.88 -7.81 -8.41
CA LEU A 342 -40.73 -6.62 -8.52
C LEU A 342 -41.53 -6.33 -7.26
N ASP A 343 -41.47 -7.23 -6.26
CA ASP A 343 -42.14 -7.06 -4.98
C ASP A 343 -41.28 -6.20 -4.03
N TRP A 344 -41.78 -5.04 -3.65
CA TRP A 344 -41.08 -4.10 -2.76
C TRP A 344 -40.93 -4.63 -1.32
N ASN A 345 -41.68 -5.67 -0.92
CA ASN A 345 -41.45 -6.34 0.36
C ASN A 345 -40.08 -7.04 0.42
N ASN A 346 -39.46 -7.32 -0.73
CA ASN A 346 -38.12 -7.89 -0.85
C ASN A 346 -37.03 -6.80 -0.99
N GLU A 347 -37.34 -5.56 -0.70
CA GLU A 347 -36.39 -4.45 -0.81
C GLU A 347 -35.34 -4.48 0.30
N ILE A 348 -34.08 -4.33 -0.12
CA ILE A 348 -32.96 -4.06 0.76
C ILE A 348 -32.73 -2.55 0.72
N SER A 349 -33.31 -1.84 1.69
CA SER A 349 -33.45 -0.37 1.67
C SER A 349 -32.13 0.41 1.57
N PHE A 350 -31.04 -0.07 2.21
CA PHE A 350 -29.75 0.64 2.17
C PHE A 350 -29.06 0.63 0.80
N ILE A 351 -29.44 -0.29 -0.11
CA ILE A 351 -28.94 -0.35 -1.49
C ILE A 351 -30.00 0.02 -2.53
N ASN A 352 -31.26 0.23 -2.10
CA ASN A 352 -32.40 0.54 -2.96
C ASN A 352 -32.55 -0.50 -4.11
N GLN A 353 -32.49 -1.79 -3.76
CA GLN A 353 -32.65 -2.93 -4.67
C GLN A 353 -33.52 -3.98 -3.99
N THR A 354 -34.32 -4.67 -4.79
CA THR A 354 -35.01 -5.88 -4.33
C THR A 354 -34.10 -7.10 -4.52
N ALA A 355 -34.27 -8.12 -3.69
CA ALA A 355 -33.51 -9.34 -3.79
C ALA A 355 -34.34 -10.58 -3.48
N VAL A 356 -34.05 -11.68 -4.17
CA VAL A 356 -34.60 -13.01 -3.91
C VAL A 356 -33.45 -14.00 -3.82
N THR A 357 -33.44 -14.81 -2.75
CA THR A 357 -32.45 -15.89 -2.57
C THR A 357 -33.07 -17.22 -2.93
N VAL A 358 -32.38 -17.97 -3.78
CA VAL A 358 -32.79 -19.32 -4.18
C VAL A 358 -31.69 -20.31 -3.84
N PRO A 359 -31.96 -21.28 -2.92
CA PRO A 359 -31.00 -22.34 -2.64
C PRO A 359 -30.97 -23.35 -3.80
N ILE A 360 -29.76 -23.74 -4.19
CA ILE A 360 -29.51 -24.72 -5.28
C ILE A 360 -28.69 -25.87 -4.70
N GLU A 361 -29.12 -27.10 -4.89
CA GLU A 361 -28.28 -28.26 -4.63
C GLU A 361 -27.20 -28.36 -5.72
N TRP A 362 -25.95 -28.12 -5.32
CA TRP A 362 -24.80 -28.16 -6.21
C TRP A 362 -24.07 -29.49 -6.08
N PHE A 363 -23.95 -30.23 -7.18
CA PHE A 363 -23.26 -31.51 -7.23
C PHE A 363 -21.87 -31.32 -7.87
N TYR A 364 -20.84 -31.83 -7.20
CA TYR A 364 -19.45 -31.79 -7.67
C TYR A 364 -18.72 -33.10 -7.31
N ASP A 365 -17.63 -33.41 -8.04
CA ASP A 365 -16.80 -34.57 -7.78
C ASP A 365 -15.63 -34.22 -6.88
N GLU A 366 -15.38 -34.98 -5.83
CA GLU A 366 -14.21 -34.83 -4.97
C GLU A 366 -12.95 -35.43 -5.61
N PHE A 367 -11.77 -34.91 -5.21
CA PHE A 367 -10.51 -35.52 -5.64
C PHE A 367 -10.35 -36.93 -5.10
N PRO A 368 -9.83 -37.89 -5.90
CA PRO A 368 -9.56 -39.23 -5.42
C PRO A 368 -8.47 -39.21 -4.34
N VAL A 369 -8.79 -39.65 -3.15
CA VAL A 369 -7.83 -39.85 -2.06
C VAL A 369 -7.12 -41.19 -2.27
N LYS A 370 -5.79 -41.23 -2.13
CA LYS A 370 -5.01 -42.48 -2.28
C LYS A 370 -5.60 -43.61 -1.41
N GLY A 371 -6.02 -44.70 -2.03
CA GLY A 371 -6.63 -45.85 -1.35
C GLY A 371 -8.14 -45.78 -1.13
N LYS A 372 -8.82 -44.69 -1.54
CA LYS A 372 -10.28 -44.56 -1.55
C LYS A 372 -10.76 -44.27 -2.97
N LYS A 373 -11.93 -44.80 -3.34
CA LYS A 373 -12.61 -44.40 -4.58
C LYS A 373 -13.05 -42.95 -4.43
N ALA A 374 -12.90 -42.14 -5.50
CA ALA A 374 -13.46 -40.80 -5.52
C ALA A 374 -14.95 -40.85 -5.18
N GLN A 375 -15.38 -40.03 -4.24
CA GLN A 375 -16.79 -39.90 -3.92
C GLN A 375 -17.42 -39.10 -5.07
N ARG A 376 -18.15 -39.78 -5.91
CA ARG A 376 -18.93 -39.18 -6.98
C ARG A 376 -20.19 -38.57 -6.37
N ASN A 377 -20.55 -37.37 -6.78
CA ASN A 377 -21.75 -36.65 -6.36
C ASN A 377 -21.73 -36.13 -4.92
N SER A 378 -20.62 -35.58 -4.44
CA SER A 378 -20.67 -34.72 -3.29
C SER A 378 -21.59 -33.54 -3.56
N LYS A 379 -22.40 -33.16 -2.56
CA LYS A 379 -23.34 -32.05 -2.72
C LYS A 379 -23.12 -30.98 -1.67
N LYS A 380 -23.36 -29.75 -2.08
CA LYS A 380 -23.37 -28.56 -1.20
C LYS A 380 -24.53 -27.66 -1.61
N THR A 381 -25.10 -26.97 -0.65
CA THR A 381 -26.06 -25.91 -0.96
C THR A 381 -25.31 -24.68 -1.43
N VAL A 382 -25.66 -24.17 -2.59
CA VAL A 382 -25.19 -22.89 -3.14
C VAL A 382 -26.39 -21.98 -3.27
N TYR A 383 -26.28 -20.76 -2.77
CA TYR A 383 -27.34 -19.77 -2.82
C TYR A 383 -27.16 -18.87 -4.04
N ALA A 384 -28.20 -18.74 -4.86
CA ALA A 384 -28.27 -17.73 -5.90
C ALA A 384 -29.05 -16.53 -5.36
N HIS A 385 -28.35 -15.45 -5.08
CA HIS A 385 -28.95 -14.18 -4.69
C HIS A 385 -29.18 -13.33 -5.92
N ILE A 386 -30.44 -13.15 -6.28
CA ILE A 386 -30.88 -12.41 -7.46
C ILE A 386 -31.31 -11.03 -7.01
N TYR A 387 -30.60 -10.01 -7.42
CA TYR A 387 -30.88 -8.60 -7.13
C TYR A 387 -31.46 -7.92 -8.35
N PHE A 388 -32.37 -6.98 -8.13
CA PHE A 388 -32.90 -6.11 -9.17
C PHE A 388 -32.82 -4.65 -8.75
N SER A 389 -32.18 -3.85 -9.60
CA SER A 389 -32.10 -2.40 -9.45
C SER A 389 -32.99 -1.71 -10.48
N GLN A 390 -34.05 -1.07 -10.01
CA GLN A 390 -34.93 -0.26 -10.85
C GLN A 390 -34.18 0.91 -11.50
N ALA A 391 -33.23 1.51 -10.79
CA ALA A 391 -32.41 2.61 -11.33
C ALA A 391 -31.57 2.15 -12.53
N LEU A 392 -30.84 1.02 -12.41
CA LEU A 392 -30.06 0.46 -13.51
C LEU A 392 -30.94 -0.02 -14.66
N HIS A 393 -32.11 -0.57 -14.37
CA HIS A 393 -33.10 -0.94 -15.39
C HIS A 393 -33.55 0.28 -16.20
N ASN A 394 -33.91 1.36 -15.53
CA ASN A 394 -34.34 2.62 -16.15
C ASN A 394 -33.23 3.25 -16.98
N GLU A 395 -32.02 3.25 -16.47
CA GLU A 395 -30.84 3.75 -17.19
C GLU A 395 -30.57 2.94 -18.46
N ALA A 396 -30.55 1.61 -18.36
CA ALA A 396 -30.37 0.72 -19.51
C ALA A 396 -31.47 0.93 -20.56
N THR A 397 -32.71 1.10 -20.12
CA THR A 397 -33.88 1.38 -20.97
C THR A 397 -33.71 2.71 -21.71
N ALA A 398 -33.34 3.79 -20.99
CA ALA A 398 -33.14 5.10 -21.58
C ALA A 398 -32.01 5.09 -22.61
N ASN A 399 -30.86 4.48 -22.27
CA ASN A 399 -29.71 4.35 -23.15
C ASN A 399 -30.05 3.54 -24.42
N LEU A 400 -30.72 2.41 -24.28
CA LEU A 400 -31.13 1.59 -25.44
C LEU A 400 -32.12 2.35 -26.33
N LYS A 401 -33.13 3.00 -25.75
CA LYS A 401 -34.11 3.83 -26.45
C LYS A 401 -33.44 4.95 -27.26
N GLN A 402 -32.53 5.69 -26.61
CA GLN A 402 -31.82 6.79 -27.28
C GLN A 402 -31.01 6.28 -28.48
N ARG A 403 -30.27 5.19 -28.32
CA ARG A 403 -29.45 4.59 -29.39
C ARG A 403 -30.32 4.09 -30.55
N LEU A 404 -31.40 3.37 -30.26
CA LEU A 404 -32.32 2.82 -31.25
C LEU A 404 -33.04 3.94 -32.01
N SER A 405 -33.55 4.98 -31.33
CA SER A 405 -34.24 6.11 -31.96
C SER A 405 -33.31 6.86 -32.88
N LYS A 406 -32.08 7.16 -32.42
CA LYS A 406 -31.07 7.84 -33.26
C LYS A 406 -30.71 7.02 -34.51
N PHE A 407 -30.55 5.71 -34.36
CA PHE A 407 -30.26 4.82 -35.48
C PHE A 407 -31.42 4.79 -36.50
N VAL A 408 -32.66 4.56 -36.06
CA VAL A 408 -33.85 4.50 -36.89
C VAL A 408 -34.03 5.82 -37.68
N GLU A 409 -33.84 6.95 -37.02
CA GLU A 409 -33.92 8.26 -37.68
C GLU A 409 -32.86 8.43 -38.79
N ASN A 410 -31.60 8.09 -38.49
CA ASN A 410 -30.50 8.19 -39.42
C ASN A 410 -30.64 7.23 -40.61
N TYR A 411 -30.97 5.96 -40.33
CA TYR A 411 -31.15 4.92 -41.35
C TYR A 411 -32.32 5.26 -42.30
N ASN A 412 -33.44 5.69 -41.76
CA ASN A 412 -34.61 6.03 -42.56
C ASN A 412 -34.40 7.31 -43.41
N LYS A 413 -33.47 8.20 -43.01
CA LYS A 413 -33.05 9.35 -43.82
C LYS A 413 -32.07 8.96 -44.95
N ASN A 414 -31.20 7.98 -44.71
CA ASN A 414 -30.21 7.53 -45.69
C ASN A 414 -29.94 6.03 -45.65
N PRO A 415 -30.82 5.17 -46.21
CA PRO A 415 -30.72 3.72 -46.14
C PRO A 415 -29.48 3.11 -46.81
N LYS A 416 -28.77 3.88 -47.65
CA LYS A 416 -27.60 3.40 -48.42
C LYS A 416 -26.29 3.46 -47.63
N LYS A 417 -26.27 4.14 -46.50
CA LYS A 417 -25.08 4.22 -45.65
C LYS A 417 -24.95 2.89 -44.89
N ALA A 418 -23.84 2.16 -45.13
CA ALA A 418 -23.56 0.96 -44.38
C ALA A 418 -23.41 1.30 -42.88
N PRO A 419 -24.05 0.51 -41.97
CA PRO A 419 -23.89 0.70 -40.56
C PRO A 419 -22.45 0.34 -40.12
N ASP A 420 -21.91 1.07 -39.16
CA ASP A 420 -20.66 0.69 -38.52
C ASP A 420 -20.82 -0.56 -37.61
N ASP A 421 -19.70 -1.12 -37.12
CA ASP A 421 -19.73 -2.34 -36.30
C ASP A 421 -20.56 -2.18 -35.01
N SER A 422 -20.61 -0.98 -34.45
CA SER A 422 -21.42 -0.66 -33.28
C SER A 422 -22.92 -0.58 -33.61
N GLU A 423 -23.24 -0.24 -34.82
CA GLU A 423 -24.60 -0.16 -35.34
C GLU A 423 -25.14 -1.55 -35.78
N GLN A 424 -24.27 -2.47 -36.18
CA GLN A 424 -24.68 -3.84 -36.55
C GLN A 424 -25.41 -4.57 -35.39
N VAL A 425 -24.93 -4.38 -34.16
CA VAL A 425 -25.58 -4.96 -32.96
C VAL A 425 -26.98 -4.39 -32.75
N ILE A 426 -27.19 -3.12 -33.09
CA ILE A 426 -28.47 -2.43 -32.95
C ILE A 426 -29.52 -2.97 -33.93
N GLN A 427 -29.11 -3.42 -35.13
CA GLN A 427 -30.00 -3.98 -36.14
C GLN A 427 -30.78 -5.20 -35.64
N ASN A 428 -30.23 -5.96 -34.67
CA ASN A 428 -30.92 -7.08 -34.10
C ASN A 428 -32.24 -6.70 -33.39
N TYR A 429 -32.43 -5.43 -33.03
CA TYR A 429 -33.65 -4.91 -32.39
C TYR A 429 -34.61 -4.23 -33.34
N LEU A 430 -34.38 -4.35 -34.65
CA LEU A 430 -35.17 -3.67 -35.69
C LEU A 430 -35.95 -4.68 -36.51
N GLU A 431 -37.01 -4.18 -37.12
CA GLU A 431 -37.85 -4.85 -38.10
C GLU A 431 -37.95 -4.01 -39.36
N LYS A 432 -37.86 -4.65 -40.51
CA LYS A 432 -38.11 -3.98 -41.81
C LYS A 432 -39.61 -3.87 -42.06
N THR A 433 -40.04 -2.68 -42.42
CA THR A 433 -41.40 -2.39 -42.84
C THR A 433 -41.56 -2.67 -44.34
N LYS A 434 -42.80 -2.78 -44.82
CA LYS A 434 -43.10 -3.10 -46.25
C LYS A 434 -42.60 -2.00 -47.22
N ASP A 435 -42.44 -0.78 -46.73
CA ASP A 435 -41.96 0.38 -47.47
C ASP A 435 -40.43 0.55 -47.40
N GLY A 436 -39.71 -0.47 -46.94
CA GLY A 436 -38.24 -0.49 -46.91
C GLY A 436 -37.59 0.28 -45.75
N LYS A 437 -38.38 0.87 -44.89
CA LYS A 437 -37.89 1.52 -43.65
C LYS A 437 -37.67 0.51 -42.54
N VAL A 438 -37.03 0.96 -41.47
CA VAL A 438 -36.87 0.18 -40.25
C VAL A 438 -37.65 0.79 -39.09
N ARG A 439 -38.18 -0.05 -38.24
CA ARG A 439 -38.82 0.30 -36.96
C ARG A 439 -38.27 -0.53 -35.81
N ILE A 440 -38.44 -0.03 -34.60
CA ILE A 440 -38.02 -0.75 -33.38
C ILE A 440 -38.97 -1.93 -33.14
N SER A 441 -38.41 -3.10 -32.96
CA SER A 441 -39.15 -4.31 -32.54
C SER A 441 -39.25 -4.34 -31.02
N MET A 442 -40.43 -3.97 -30.48
CA MET A 442 -40.66 -3.91 -29.07
C MET A 442 -40.49 -5.27 -28.39
N SER A 443 -40.90 -6.38 -29.04
CA SER A 443 -40.72 -7.71 -28.51
C SER A 443 -39.23 -8.08 -28.23
N LYS A 444 -38.33 -7.70 -29.14
CA LYS A 444 -36.89 -7.91 -29.00
C LYS A 444 -36.30 -6.96 -27.95
N VAL A 445 -36.80 -5.74 -27.88
CA VAL A 445 -36.42 -4.76 -26.84
C VAL A 445 -36.82 -5.27 -25.45
N ASP A 446 -38.06 -5.71 -25.28
CA ASP A 446 -38.57 -6.24 -24.02
C ASP A 446 -37.79 -7.48 -23.57
N GLN A 447 -37.49 -8.40 -24.51
CA GLN A 447 -36.64 -9.55 -24.23
C GLN A 447 -35.25 -9.17 -23.72
N ARG A 448 -34.67 -8.10 -24.28
CA ARG A 448 -33.36 -7.58 -23.86
C ARG A 448 -33.42 -6.90 -22.51
N LEU A 449 -34.43 -6.07 -22.29
CA LEU A 449 -34.60 -5.28 -21.07
C LEU A 449 -35.08 -6.10 -19.88
N ARG A 450 -35.66 -7.28 -20.12
CA ARG A 450 -36.12 -8.18 -19.06
C ARG A 450 -35.07 -8.46 -17.99
N TYR A 451 -33.79 -8.55 -18.39
CA TYR A 451 -32.67 -8.82 -17.48
C TYR A 451 -31.84 -7.56 -17.17
N ALA A 452 -32.26 -6.39 -17.67
CA ALA A 452 -31.58 -5.15 -17.35
C ALA A 452 -31.78 -4.81 -15.85
N GLY A 453 -30.73 -4.42 -15.17
CA GLY A 453 -30.75 -4.15 -13.73
C GLY A 453 -30.70 -5.43 -12.85
N VAL A 454 -30.71 -6.63 -13.45
CA VAL A 454 -30.57 -7.88 -12.72
C VAL A 454 -29.09 -8.23 -12.51
N ARG A 455 -28.74 -8.57 -11.27
CA ARG A 455 -27.43 -9.11 -10.85
C ARG A 455 -27.64 -10.42 -10.12
N VAL A 456 -26.79 -11.40 -10.33
CA VAL A 456 -26.82 -12.67 -9.59
C VAL A 456 -25.48 -12.89 -8.89
N LEU A 457 -25.50 -12.97 -7.56
CA LEU A 457 -24.38 -13.42 -6.77
C LEU A 457 -24.60 -14.89 -6.39
N MET A 458 -23.60 -15.73 -6.68
CA MET A 458 -23.58 -17.13 -6.26
C MET A 458 -22.69 -17.27 -5.04
N SER A 459 -23.17 -17.92 -3.97
CA SER A 459 -22.37 -18.15 -2.75
C SER A 459 -22.73 -19.49 -2.12
N ASP A 460 -21.72 -20.20 -1.62
CA ASP A 460 -21.91 -21.36 -0.76
C ASP A 460 -21.72 -21.03 0.74
N ALA A 461 -21.28 -19.79 1.03
CA ALA A 461 -20.93 -19.34 2.37
C ALA A 461 -22.07 -18.55 3.07
N ILE A 462 -22.81 -17.75 2.32
CA ILE A 462 -23.80 -16.81 2.88
C ILE A 462 -25.18 -17.12 2.30
N SER A 463 -26.17 -17.29 3.19
CA SER A 463 -27.56 -17.57 2.81
C SER A 463 -28.44 -16.31 2.76
N ASP A 464 -28.03 -15.24 3.38
CA ASP A 464 -28.75 -13.96 3.40
C ASP A 464 -28.27 -13.03 2.27
N ALA A 465 -29.21 -12.50 1.48
CA ALA A 465 -28.89 -11.64 0.34
C ALA A 465 -28.24 -10.31 0.76
N ARG A 466 -28.65 -9.75 1.90
CA ARG A 466 -28.12 -8.47 2.41
C ARG A 466 -26.65 -8.61 2.80
N GLU A 467 -26.34 -9.67 3.57
CA GLU A 467 -24.98 -9.96 4.01
C GLU A 467 -24.08 -10.30 2.82
N CYS A 468 -24.58 -11.09 1.87
CA CYS A 468 -23.84 -11.45 0.65
C CYS A 468 -23.51 -10.22 -0.20
N TYR A 469 -24.45 -9.27 -0.31
CA TYR A 469 -24.21 -8.03 -1.04
C TYR A 469 -23.10 -7.19 -0.37
N VAL A 470 -23.14 -7.00 0.96
CA VAL A 470 -22.14 -6.27 1.71
C VAL A 470 -20.75 -6.90 1.52
N ALA A 471 -20.64 -8.22 1.72
CA ALA A 471 -19.39 -8.94 1.54
C ALA A 471 -18.85 -8.84 0.09
N TYR A 472 -19.74 -8.83 -0.90
CA TYR A 472 -19.33 -8.64 -2.29
C TYR A 472 -18.81 -7.21 -2.58
N GLU A 473 -19.45 -6.18 -2.06
CA GLU A 473 -19.00 -4.79 -2.28
C GLU A 473 -17.66 -4.48 -1.58
N GLU A 474 -17.33 -5.17 -0.49
CA GLU A 474 -16.02 -5.07 0.17
C GLU A 474 -14.87 -5.58 -0.71
N ARG A 475 -15.16 -6.30 -1.81
CA ARG A 475 -14.20 -6.66 -2.87
C ARG A 475 -13.45 -5.46 -3.44
N ASN A 476 -13.99 -4.26 -3.32
CA ASN A 476 -13.34 -3.02 -3.75
C ASN A 476 -11.93 -2.81 -3.14
N GLN A 477 -11.55 -3.56 -2.10
CA GLN A 477 -10.18 -3.52 -1.55
C GLN A 477 -9.13 -3.93 -2.58
N VAL A 478 -9.42 -4.92 -3.45
CA VAL A 478 -8.48 -5.30 -4.51
C VAL A 478 -8.35 -4.21 -5.59
N GLU A 479 -9.43 -3.50 -5.88
CA GLU A 479 -9.39 -2.33 -6.79
C GLU A 479 -8.55 -1.19 -6.22
N TYR A 480 -8.58 -0.99 -4.89
CA TYR A 480 -7.69 -0.04 -4.22
C TYR A 480 -6.22 -0.47 -4.30
N ALA A 481 -5.92 -1.76 -4.19
CA ALA A 481 -4.56 -2.28 -4.37
C ALA A 481 -4.08 -2.02 -5.81
N PHE A 482 -4.90 -2.28 -6.84
CA PHE A 482 -4.55 -1.96 -8.23
C PHE A 482 -4.40 -0.47 -8.49
N ASN A 483 -5.26 0.36 -7.94
CA ASN A 483 -5.10 1.81 -8.04
C ASN A 483 -3.79 2.27 -7.39
N THR A 484 -3.43 1.69 -6.25
CA THR A 484 -2.15 1.97 -5.61
C THR A 484 -1.00 1.56 -6.52
N LEU A 485 -0.98 0.34 -7.01
CA LEU A 485 0.05 -0.18 -7.91
C LEU A 485 0.18 0.68 -9.17
N LYS A 486 -0.90 0.85 -9.94
CA LYS A 486 -0.85 1.45 -11.28
C LYS A 486 -0.80 2.97 -11.26
N SER A 487 -1.66 3.61 -10.46
CA SER A 487 -1.85 5.06 -10.51
C SER A 487 -1.01 5.80 -9.47
N ARG A 488 -0.83 5.23 -8.25
CA ARG A 488 -0.09 5.91 -7.18
C ARG A 488 1.39 5.64 -7.22
N LEU A 489 1.81 4.39 -7.48
CA LEU A 489 3.21 4.01 -7.63
C LEU A 489 3.68 4.08 -9.09
N ASN A 490 2.78 4.43 -10.01
CA ASN A 490 3.06 4.51 -11.45
C ASN A 490 3.62 3.20 -12.06
N CYS A 491 3.23 2.03 -11.51
CA CYS A 491 3.70 0.73 -11.93
C CYS A 491 2.81 0.13 -13.05
N ASN A 492 2.50 0.90 -14.07
CA ASN A 492 1.65 0.51 -15.19
C ASN A 492 2.41 -0.11 -16.37
N ARG A 493 3.74 -0.17 -16.28
CA ARG A 493 4.65 -0.77 -17.28
C ARG A 493 5.69 -1.65 -16.61
N THR A 494 6.14 -2.70 -17.30
CA THR A 494 7.17 -3.61 -16.78
C THR A 494 8.53 -2.92 -16.61
N GLN A 495 8.99 -2.15 -17.58
CA GLN A 495 10.26 -1.42 -17.60
C GLN A 495 11.48 -2.31 -17.25
N VAL A 496 11.44 -3.56 -17.65
CA VAL A 496 12.52 -4.56 -17.58
C VAL A 496 12.45 -5.43 -18.83
N GLU A 497 13.52 -6.16 -19.14
CA GLU A 497 13.65 -6.87 -20.42
C GLU A 497 13.57 -8.39 -20.31
N SER A 498 13.73 -8.98 -19.11
CA SER A 498 13.68 -10.44 -18.94
C SER A 498 12.57 -10.88 -17.99
N SER A 499 12.11 -12.12 -18.14
CA SER A 499 11.09 -12.72 -17.30
C SER A 499 11.49 -12.78 -15.82
N GLU A 500 12.76 -13.12 -15.53
CA GLU A 500 13.30 -13.21 -14.17
C GLU A 500 13.31 -11.83 -13.51
N ALA A 501 13.78 -10.81 -14.24
CA ALA A 501 13.76 -9.44 -13.73
C ALA A 501 12.33 -8.92 -13.51
N TRP A 502 11.37 -9.36 -14.35
CA TRP A 502 9.97 -8.99 -14.19
C TRP A 502 9.35 -9.61 -12.93
N GLU A 503 9.54 -10.89 -12.68
CA GLU A 503 9.02 -11.56 -11.47
C GLU A 503 9.54 -10.88 -10.20
N SER A 504 10.81 -10.56 -10.16
CA SER A 504 11.44 -9.90 -9.00
C SER A 504 11.03 -8.44 -8.86
N LYS A 505 10.89 -7.71 -9.97
CA LYS A 505 10.38 -6.33 -9.97
C LYS A 505 8.92 -6.31 -9.54
N LEU A 506 8.11 -7.26 -10.00
CA LEU A 506 6.73 -7.39 -9.56
C LEU A 506 6.66 -7.63 -8.05
N MET A 507 7.51 -8.52 -7.50
CA MET A 507 7.61 -8.71 -6.05
C MET A 507 7.94 -7.39 -5.34
N LEU A 508 8.91 -6.63 -5.81
CA LEU A 508 9.25 -5.31 -5.26
C LEU A 508 8.08 -4.34 -5.31
N GLN A 509 7.35 -4.30 -6.42
CA GLN A 509 6.16 -3.47 -6.58
C GLN A 509 5.03 -3.90 -5.65
N MET A 510 4.87 -5.21 -5.39
CA MET A 510 3.90 -5.71 -4.42
C MET A 510 4.28 -5.33 -2.98
N ILE A 511 5.57 -5.41 -2.62
CA ILE A 511 6.06 -4.91 -1.33
C ILE A 511 5.73 -3.42 -1.17
N ALA A 512 6.02 -2.60 -2.18
CA ALA A 512 5.72 -1.17 -2.16
C ALA A 512 4.20 -0.89 -2.07
N THR A 513 3.38 -1.69 -2.77
CA THR A 513 1.91 -1.59 -2.73
C THR A 513 1.37 -1.89 -1.34
N ALA A 514 1.89 -2.93 -0.68
CA ALA A 514 1.51 -3.28 0.69
C ALA A 514 1.91 -2.16 1.68
N ILE A 515 3.12 -1.61 1.55
CA ILE A 515 3.59 -0.50 2.40
C ILE A 515 2.71 0.75 2.20
N ALA A 516 2.40 1.11 0.95
CA ALA A 516 1.51 2.23 0.65
C ALA A 516 0.09 2.00 1.19
N GLY A 517 -0.40 0.76 1.15
CA GLY A 517 -1.66 0.34 1.75
C GLY A 517 -1.69 0.55 3.27
N MET A 518 -0.64 0.14 3.98
CA MET A 518 -0.50 0.35 5.42
C MET A 518 -0.48 1.83 5.81
N VAL A 519 0.25 2.66 5.06
CA VAL A 519 0.27 4.13 5.26
C VAL A 519 -1.15 4.70 5.09
N ARG A 520 -1.85 4.29 4.02
CA ARG A 520 -3.21 4.75 3.73
C ARG A 520 -4.20 4.33 4.81
N ALA A 521 -4.14 3.10 5.28
CA ALA A 521 -5.01 2.59 6.33
C ALA A 521 -4.88 3.43 7.61
N ARG A 522 -3.65 3.79 8.01
CA ARG A 522 -3.37 4.63 9.18
C ARG A 522 -3.91 6.05 9.01
N VAL A 523 -3.71 6.65 7.82
CA VAL A 523 -4.26 7.98 7.51
C VAL A 523 -5.79 7.95 7.55
N LYS A 524 -6.41 6.92 6.99
CA LYS A 524 -7.87 6.74 7.02
C LYS A 524 -8.38 6.60 8.45
N SER A 525 -7.79 5.71 9.25
CA SER A 525 -8.17 5.49 10.64
C SER A 525 -8.08 6.77 11.48
N TYR A 526 -7.03 7.56 11.30
CA TYR A 526 -6.89 8.87 11.96
C TYR A 526 -8.02 9.82 11.54
N ASN A 527 -8.28 9.93 10.23
CA ASN A 527 -9.31 10.83 9.70
C ASN A 527 -10.71 10.43 10.16
N ASP A 528 -11.01 9.13 10.19
CA ASP A 528 -12.30 8.61 10.68
C ASP A 528 -12.48 8.94 12.17
N GLY A 529 -11.42 8.82 12.99
CA GLY A 529 -11.42 9.23 14.39
C GLY A 529 -11.68 10.74 14.59
N GLU A 530 -11.08 11.59 13.75
CA GLU A 530 -11.33 13.04 13.78
C GLU A 530 -12.76 13.42 13.36
N LEU A 531 -13.33 12.70 12.38
CA LEU A 531 -14.72 12.88 11.97
C LEU A 531 -15.71 12.49 13.09
N LEU A 532 -15.44 11.41 13.82
CA LEU A 532 -16.23 11.01 14.98
C LEU A 532 -16.16 12.06 16.09
N LYS A 533 -14.99 12.61 16.40
CA LYS A 533 -14.84 13.71 17.36
C LYS A 533 -15.61 14.96 16.93
N LYS A 534 -15.61 15.27 15.63
CA LYS A 534 -16.40 16.37 15.05
C LYS A 534 -17.90 16.14 15.25
N ALA A 535 -18.39 14.94 14.96
CA ALA A 535 -19.79 14.58 15.13
C ALA A 535 -20.24 14.66 16.61
N ALA A 536 -19.33 14.32 17.54
CA ALA A 536 -19.57 14.42 18.98
C ALA A 536 -19.39 15.85 19.56
N GLY A 537 -18.98 16.83 18.76
CA GLY A 537 -18.73 18.21 19.22
C GLY A 537 -17.49 18.37 20.11
N THR A 538 -16.58 17.39 20.15
CA THR A 538 -15.48 17.30 21.13
C THR A 538 -14.09 17.56 20.56
N GLY A 539 -13.92 17.90 19.29
CA GLY A 539 -12.59 18.00 18.70
C GLY A 539 -12.36 19.12 17.69
N PRO A 540 -11.09 19.42 17.36
CA PRO A 540 -10.74 20.34 16.28
C PRO A 540 -11.13 19.74 14.92
N TYR A 541 -11.88 20.48 14.18
CA TYR A 541 -12.66 20.10 13.00
C TYR A 541 -11.87 19.95 11.67
N ARG A 542 -10.61 19.58 11.67
CA ARG A 542 -9.85 19.46 10.42
C ARG A 542 -9.36 18.04 10.21
N VAL A 543 -9.89 17.41 9.17
CA VAL A 543 -9.19 16.32 8.47
C VAL A 543 -7.97 16.92 7.80
N HIS A 544 -6.79 16.70 8.36
CA HIS A 544 -5.58 17.41 7.96
C HIS A 544 -4.95 16.86 6.68
N TYR A 545 -5.15 15.57 6.39
CA TYR A 545 -4.52 14.91 5.24
C TYR A 545 -5.47 13.88 4.63
N ASP A 546 -6.00 14.21 3.49
CA ASP A 546 -6.76 13.33 2.60
C ASP A 546 -5.85 12.49 1.68
N SER A 547 -4.53 12.73 1.71
CA SER A 547 -3.55 12.17 0.81
C SER A 547 -2.30 11.70 1.57
N ASP A 548 -2.06 10.38 1.53
CA ASP A 548 -0.84 9.72 1.98
C ASP A 548 0.44 10.33 1.36
N HIS A 549 0.38 10.73 0.10
CA HIS A 549 1.50 11.37 -0.59
C HIS A 549 1.88 12.74 -0.01
N LYS A 550 0.90 13.61 0.24
CA LYS A 550 1.17 14.92 0.85
C LYS A 550 1.77 14.74 2.24
N LEU A 551 1.31 13.71 2.97
CA LEU A 551 1.84 13.38 4.28
C LEU A 551 3.30 12.92 4.19
N LEU A 552 3.61 11.95 3.33
CA LEU A 552 4.99 11.47 3.16
C LEU A 552 5.93 12.56 2.66
N ARG A 553 5.51 13.41 1.71
CA ARG A 553 6.29 14.59 1.29
C ARG A 553 6.54 15.55 2.45
N GLY A 554 5.56 15.77 3.32
CA GLY A 554 5.71 16.59 4.53
C GLY A 554 6.75 16.02 5.49
N LEU A 555 6.74 14.69 5.68
CA LEU A 555 7.72 13.96 6.48
C LEU A 555 9.11 13.95 5.83
N ASN A 556 9.20 13.86 4.51
CA ASN A 556 10.50 13.88 3.80
C ASN A 556 11.28 15.18 4.02
N ASN A 557 10.60 16.27 4.40
CA ASN A 557 11.25 17.51 4.80
C ASN A 557 11.85 17.50 6.22
N VAL A 558 11.74 16.40 6.97
CA VAL A 558 12.43 16.21 8.24
C VAL A 558 13.83 15.71 7.94
N SER A 559 14.83 16.55 8.22
CA SER A 559 16.22 16.26 7.89
C SER A 559 16.92 15.51 9.00
N LEU A 560 17.92 14.77 8.60
CA LEU A 560 18.84 14.00 9.41
C LEU A 560 20.25 14.43 9.05
N SER A 561 21.02 14.85 10.03
CA SER A 561 22.40 15.29 9.85
C SER A 561 23.37 14.23 10.35
N SER A 562 24.36 13.86 9.52
CA SER A 562 25.46 12.98 9.88
C SER A 562 26.62 13.81 10.43
N TYR A 563 27.18 13.35 11.53
CA TYR A 563 28.40 13.84 12.15
C TYR A 563 29.44 12.71 12.18
N ALA A 564 30.67 13.01 12.55
CA ALA A 564 31.72 11.99 12.67
C ALA A 564 31.35 10.81 13.58
N ASP A 565 30.56 11.08 14.61
CA ASP A 565 30.23 10.13 15.68
C ASP A 565 28.78 9.60 15.62
N GLY A 566 28.01 9.90 14.56
CA GLY A 566 26.64 9.42 14.44
C GLY A 566 25.69 10.34 13.69
N TRP A 567 24.41 10.04 13.80
CA TRP A 567 23.33 10.74 13.11
C TRP A 567 22.42 11.46 14.12
N VAL A 568 21.94 12.62 13.75
CA VAL A 568 21.05 13.43 14.60
C VAL A 568 19.91 13.96 13.74
N PHE A 569 18.67 13.77 14.18
CA PHE A 569 17.53 14.44 13.56
C PHE A 569 17.55 15.94 13.88
N ASP A 570 17.28 16.75 12.87
CA ASP A 570 17.07 18.18 13.06
C ASP A 570 15.82 18.44 13.92
N GLU A 571 15.70 19.64 14.52
CA GLU A 571 14.54 20.02 15.32
C GLU A 571 13.24 19.89 14.50
N ILE A 572 12.28 19.14 15.02
CA ILE A 572 11.01 18.87 14.37
C ILE A 572 9.96 19.86 14.87
N ALA A 573 9.50 20.76 14.00
CA ALA A 573 8.46 21.73 14.32
C ALA A 573 7.09 21.06 14.56
N GLY A 574 6.22 21.70 15.36
CA GLY A 574 4.95 21.14 15.81
C GLY A 574 4.06 20.59 14.70
N LYS A 575 3.95 21.29 13.56
CA LYS A 575 3.20 20.79 12.39
C LYS A 575 3.74 19.48 11.83
N ARG A 576 5.05 19.27 11.87
CA ARG A 576 5.67 18.02 11.39
C ARG A 576 5.50 16.88 12.41
N LYS A 577 5.49 17.18 13.71
CA LYS A 577 5.18 16.17 14.74
C LYS A 577 3.80 15.54 14.53
N THR A 578 2.81 16.36 14.14
CA THR A 578 1.45 15.88 13.84
C THR A 578 1.45 14.83 12.72
N LEU A 579 2.37 14.90 11.74
CA LEU A 579 2.43 13.89 10.66
C LEU A 579 2.80 12.49 11.18
N PHE A 580 3.71 12.41 12.15
CA PHE A 580 4.05 11.15 12.82
C PHE A 580 2.86 10.62 13.63
N THR A 581 2.16 11.52 14.34
CA THR A 581 0.94 11.17 15.10
C THR A 581 -0.15 10.58 14.20
N ILE A 582 -0.37 11.17 13.01
CA ILE A 582 -1.34 10.67 12.02
C ILE A 582 -1.00 9.23 11.61
N LEU A 583 0.26 8.91 11.48
CA LEU A 583 0.72 7.55 11.16
C LEU A 583 0.75 6.61 12.38
N GLY A 584 0.52 7.12 13.59
CA GLY A 584 0.64 6.34 14.82
C GLY A 584 2.07 5.82 15.06
N VAL A 585 3.07 6.62 14.70
CA VAL A 585 4.49 6.29 14.88
C VAL A 585 5.16 7.29 15.82
N GLU A 586 6.25 6.87 16.44
CA GLU A 586 7.01 7.74 17.33
C GLU A 586 7.72 8.84 16.56
N VAL A 587 7.70 10.04 17.13
CA VAL A 587 8.47 11.17 16.62
C VAL A 587 9.95 10.90 16.94
N PRO A 588 10.87 11.03 15.97
CA PRO A 588 12.28 10.88 16.27
C PRO A 588 12.71 11.89 17.32
N THR A 589 13.44 11.43 18.32
CA THR A 589 14.02 12.29 19.34
C THR A 589 15.25 12.99 18.77
N VAL A 590 15.46 14.24 19.17
CA VAL A 590 16.71 14.95 18.88
C VAL A 590 17.80 14.33 19.75
N GLY A 591 18.52 13.38 19.19
CA GLY A 591 19.58 12.62 19.89
C GLY A 591 20.40 11.84 18.88
N GLN A 592 21.60 11.45 19.29
CA GLN A 592 22.43 10.58 18.47
C GLN A 592 21.84 9.19 18.39
N PHE A 593 21.79 8.63 17.20
CA PHE A 593 21.45 7.24 16.98
C PHE A 593 22.34 6.66 15.88
N THR A 594 22.59 5.36 15.98
CA THR A 594 23.22 4.60 14.90
C THR A 594 22.10 4.01 14.08
N PRO A 595 21.94 4.34 12.78
CA PRO A 595 20.93 3.73 11.94
C PRO A 595 21.12 2.21 11.91
N ALA A 596 20.04 1.46 12.10
CA ALA A 596 20.06 0.03 11.85
C ALA A 596 20.41 -0.20 10.37
N GLY A 597 21.52 -0.87 10.09
CA GLY A 597 21.99 -1.11 8.71
C GLY A 597 23.24 -0.31 8.30
N VAL A 598 23.83 0.48 9.19
CA VAL A 598 25.22 0.88 9.02
C VAL A 598 26.06 -0.42 9.13
N SER A 599 26.75 -0.74 8.06
CA SER A 599 27.55 -1.94 7.87
C SER A 599 28.19 -2.42 9.16
N ASP A 600 27.85 -3.63 9.57
CA ASP A 600 28.72 -4.42 10.42
C ASP A 600 30.09 -4.43 9.73
N PRO A 601 31.21 -4.13 10.42
CA PRO A 601 32.55 -4.24 9.84
C PRO A 601 32.84 -5.62 9.22
N ASP A 602 32.08 -6.64 9.63
CA ASP A 602 32.14 -7.99 9.06
C ASP A 602 31.42 -8.12 7.69
N ASP A 603 30.66 -7.13 7.24
CA ASP A 603 30.01 -7.16 5.91
C ASP A 603 30.96 -6.81 4.74
N GLU A 604 32.10 -6.16 4.99
CA GLU A 604 33.05 -5.80 3.93
C GLU A 604 33.70 -7.02 3.24
N PRO A 605 34.09 -8.09 3.95
CA PRO A 605 34.62 -9.30 3.29
C PRO A 605 33.55 -10.03 2.47
N LEU A 606 32.29 -10.07 2.96
CA LEU A 606 31.20 -10.75 2.27
C LEU A 606 30.72 -10.01 1.02
N VAL A 607 30.82 -8.69 0.99
CA VAL A 607 30.52 -7.88 -0.21
C VAL A 607 31.62 -8.06 -1.24
N ALA A 608 32.88 -8.11 -0.84
CA ALA A 608 34.02 -8.35 -1.72
C ALA A 608 34.05 -9.78 -2.29
N GLU A 609 33.71 -10.80 -1.48
CA GLU A 609 33.52 -12.18 -1.97
C GLU A 609 32.35 -12.28 -2.96
N PHE A 610 31.27 -11.61 -2.67
CA PHE A 610 30.09 -11.57 -3.53
C PHE A 610 30.32 -10.80 -4.84
N GLU A 611 31.11 -9.72 -4.82
CA GLU A 611 31.53 -8.99 -6.01
C GLU A 611 32.58 -9.79 -6.81
N ALA A 612 33.44 -10.56 -6.15
CA ALA A 612 34.39 -11.46 -6.78
C ALA A 612 33.73 -12.69 -7.44
N GLU A 613 32.73 -13.29 -6.79
CA GLU A 613 31.88 -14.33 -7.38
C GLU A 613 31.10 -13.81 -8.60
N LEU A 614 30.63 -12.54 -8.54
CA LEU A 614 29.97 -11.87 -9.66
C LEU A 614 30.91 -11.70 -10.86
N ALA A 615 32.12 -11.21 -10.61
CA ALA A 615 33.14 -11.01 -11.65
C ALA A 615 33.57 -12.33 -12.29
N ALA A 616 33.60 -13.43 -11.49
CA ALA A 616 33.93 -14.76 -11.98
C ALA A 616 32.83 -15.38 -12.88
N ILE A 617 31.56 -15.02 -12.66
CA ILE A 617 30.42 -15.48 -13.47
C ILE A 617 30.34 -14.68 -14.77
N ASP A 618 30.51 -13.35 -14.72
CA ASP A 618 30.53 -12.48 -15.91
C ASP A 618 31.76 -12.80 -16.83
N GLY A 619 32.89 -13.27 -16.27
CA GLY A 619 34.04 -13.70 -17.03
C GLY A 619 33.94 -15.11 -17.65
N ALA A 620 32.92 -15.88 -17.29
CA ALA A 620 32.66 -17.22 -17.83
C ALA A 620 31.65 -17.22 -19.01
N GLU A 621 30.92 -16.11 -19.22
CA GLU A 621 30.02 -15.95 -20.39
C GLU A 621 30.76 -15.40 -21.65
N ASP A 622 32.02 -14.96 -21.52
CA ASP A 622 32.85 -14.47 -22.65
C ASP A 622 33.88 -15.53 -23.17
N LEU A 623 33.75 -16.77 -22.77
CA LEU A 623 34.50 -17.93 -23.29
C LEU A 623 33.55 -18.98 -23.85
#